data_410b5f80a98671f052931ea3c6856022
#
_entry.id   410b5f80a98671f052931ea3c6856022
#
_cell.length_a   1.000
_cell.length_b   1.000
_cell.length_c   1.000
_cell.angle_alpha   90.00
_cell.angle_beta   90.00
_cell.angle_gamma   90.00
#
_symmetry.space_group_name_H-M   'P 1'
#
loop_
_entity.id
_entity.type
_entity.pdbx_description
1 polymer ?
#
loop_
_entity_poly.entity_id
_entity_poly.type
_entity_poly.pdbx_seq_one_letter_code
_entity_poly.pdbx_strand_id
1 'polypeptide(L)'
;MDEKAFRKGHSYLTVVNVLDRSRVLYVAQGREQASLDGFWGTISQEQKAGITAVAMDMWEPYVTSVGEHLAEAEQMIVFDKFHIAKHLGDAVDRVRRKEHTVLKAEGDERLTGTKYDRLLNPVTMDREDQRAFAQLRQSELKTAHAWALKETGMALYNYTYEKPARKHFRWWYSWAGRSRLQPMKQVASMLKRRFENIITYLHHQITNATSESLNAKIRWVKYTARGFLKKQNFINAIYFHCVGLDLDPTHTQ
;
A
#
# COMPACT_ATOMS: atom_id res chain seq x y z
N MET A 1 -6.16 -4.68 -7.15
CA MET A 1 -6.72 -5.68 -6.19
C MET A 1 -6.42 -5.21 -4.78
N ASP A 2 -7.36 -5.35 -3.86
CA ASP A 2 -7.21 -4.81 -2.50
C ASP A 2 -8.05 -5.61 -1.49
N GLU A 3 -7.66 -5.56 -0.20
CA GLU A 3 -8.45 -6.15 0.88
C GLU A 3 -9.24 -5.09 1.66
N LYS A 4 -10.47 -5.41 2.05
CA LYS A 4 -11.33 -4.53 2.84
C LYS A 4 -11.80 -5.20 4.11
N ALA A 5 -11.58 -4.56 5.24
CA ALA A 5 -12.10 -5.03 6.52
C ALA A 5 -13.64 -4.88 6.57
N PHE A 6 -14.34 -5.99 6.70
CA PHE A 6 -15.79 -5.99 6.93
C PHE A 6 -16.13 -5.59 8.37
N ARG A 7 -15.41 -6.12 9.36
CA ARG A 7 -15.54 -5.80 10.80
C ARG A 7 -14.17 -5.74 11.47
N LYS A 8 -14.10 -5.15 12.66
CA LYS A 8 -12.93 -5.31 13.54
C LYS A 8 -12.71 -6.80 13.84
N GLY A 9 -11.48 -7.28 13.64
CA GLY A 9 -11.10 -8.70 13.80
C GLY A 9 -11.33 -9.49 12.51
N HIS A 10 -10.29 -9.97 11.92
CA HIS A 10 -10.06 -10.99 10.85
C HIS A 10 -11.19 -11.29 9.82
N SER A 11 -12.11 -10.37 9.59
CA SER A 11 -13.17 -10.50 8.59
C SER A 11 -12.90 -9.56 7.43
N TYR A 12 -12.43 -10.11 6.31
CA TYR A 12 -12.00 -9.36 5.14
C TYR A 12 -12.86 -9.67 3.92
N LEU A 13 -12.81 -8.80 2.93
CA LEU A 13 -13.31 -8.99 1.57
C LEU A 13 -12.15 -8.75 0.61
N THR A 14 -12.00 -9.61 -0.39
CA THR A 14 -11.15 -9.41 -1.56
C THR A 14 -11.95 -8.61 -2.59
N VAL A 15 -11.38 -7.53 -3.09
CA VAL A 15 -12.01 -6.67 -4.12
C VAL A 15 -11.09 -6.58 -5.32
N VAL A 16 -11.59 -6.94 -6.50
CA VAL A 16 -10.92 -6.75 -7.79
C VAL A 16 -11.63 -5.64 -8.55
N ASN A 17 -10.87 -4.69 -9.06
CA ASN A 17 -11.37 -3.51 -9.79
C ASN A 17 -10.54 -3.22 -11.03
N VAL A 18 -11.17 -2.60 -12.02
CA VAL A 18 -10.49 -1.99 -13.17
C VAL A 18 -10.14 -0.56 -12.80
N LEU A 19 -8.84 -0.23 -12.89
CA LEU A 19 -8.35 1.10 -12.50
C LEU A 19 -8.85 2.18 -13.46
N ASP A 20 -8.76 1.97 -14.77
CA ASP A 20 -9.11 2.95 -15.80
C ASP A 20 -10.59 3.36 -15.76
N ARG A 21 -11.46 2.47 -15.28
CA ARG A 21 -12.91 2.70 -15.24
C ARG A 21 -13.48 2.92 -13.86
N SER A 22 -12.66 2.87 -12.81
CA SER A 22 -13.11 2.96 -11.40
C SER A 22 -14.28 2.03 -11.08
N ARG A 23 -14.24 0.78 -11.58
CA ARG A 23 -15.33 -0.18 -11.45
C ARG A 23 -14.86 -1.43 -10.70
N VAL A 24 -15.71 -1.91 -9.79
CA VAL A 24 -15.51 -3.23 -9.16
C VAL A 24 -15.93 -4.31 -10.17
N LEU A 25 -15.07 -5.30 -10.36
CA LEU A 25 -15.35 -6.49 -11.15
C LEU A 25 -15.79 -7.67 -10.29
N TYR A 26 -15.14 -7.85 -9.14
CA TYR A 26 -15.34 -9.02 -8.32
C TYR A 26 -15.17 -8.69 -6.84
N VAL A 27 -16.00 -9.31 -6.01
CA VAL A 27 -15.91 -9.23 -4.54
C VAL A 27 -16.12 -10.62 -3.97
N ALA A 28 -15.15 -11.10 -3.18
CA ALA A 28 -15.24 -12.36 -2.45
C ALA A 28 -15.08 -12.16 -0.94
N GLN A 29 -15.56 -13.12 -0.17
CA GLN A 29 -15.31 -13.19 1.26
C GLN A 29 -13.91 -13.76 1.50
N GLY A 30 -13.22 -13.24 2.52
CA GLY A 30 -11.87 -13.65 2.86
C GLY A 30 -10.78 -12.82 2.19
N ARG A 31 -9.54 -13.24 2.41
CA ARG A 31 -8.32 -12.69 1.81
C ARG A 31 -7.30 -13.77 1.51
N GLU A 32 -7.75 -14.99 1.52
CA GLU A 32 -6.97 -16.18 1.18
C GLU A 32 -6.80 -16.24 -0.35
N GLN A 33 -5.87 -17.07 -0.82
CA GLN A 33 -5.65 -17.29 -2.24
C GLN A 33 -6.95 -17.68 -2.95
N ALA A 34 -7.71 -18.63 -2.41
CA ALA A 34 -8.98 -19.08 -2.98
C ALA A 34 -10.01 -17.95 -3.16
N SER A 35 -9.94 -16.88 -2.34
CA SER A 35 -10.82 -15.71 -2.49
C SER A 35 -10.53 -14.94 -3.78
N LEU A 36 -9.30 -14.94 -4.25
CA LEU A 36 -8.91 -14.32 -5.53
C LEU A 36 -9.01 -15.32 -6.69
N ASP A 37 -8.75 -16.61 -6.46
CA ASP A 37 -8.82 -17.64 -7.50
C ASP A 37 -10.22 -17.72 -8.13
N GLY A 38 -11.28 -17.47 -7.34
CA GLY A 38 -12.63 -17.36 -7.84
C GLY A 38 -12.83 -16.28 -8.92
N PHE A 39 -12.07 -15.21 -8.89
CA PHE A 39 -12.11 -14.16 -9.92
C PHE A 39 -11.65 -14.70 -11.29
N TRP A 40 -10.59 -15.48 -11.33
CA TRP A 40 -10.02 -15.98 -12.59
C TRP A 40 -10.95 -16.90 -13.35
N GLY A 41 -11.88 -17.54 -12.64
CA GLY A 41 -12.96 -18.35 -13.24
C GLY A 41 -14.09 -17.51 -13.84
N THR A 42 -14.19 -16.22 -13.53
CA THR A 42 -15.23 -15.32 -14.04
C THR A 42 -14.86 -14.60 -15.33
N ILE A 43 -13.62 -14.69 -15.76
CA ILE A 43 -13.09 -14.01 -16.95
C ILE A 43 -12.58 -15.03 -17.98
N SER A 44 -12.73 -14.70 -19.27
CA SER A 44 -12.25 -15.54 -20.39
C SER A 44 -10.72 -15.51 -20.52
N GLN A 45 -10.16 -16.45 -21.27
CA GLN A 45 -8.72 -16.46 -21.58
C GLN A 45 -8.31 -15.20 -22.39
N GLU A 46 -9.17 -14.74 -23.26
CA GLU A 46 -8.95 -13.49 -24.01
C GLU A 46 -8.89 -12.27 -23.07
N GLN A 47 -9.79 -12.21 -22.09
CA GLN A 47 -9.76 -11.16 -21.06
C GLN A 47 -8.51 -11.25 -20.18
N LYS A 48 -8.03 -12.46 -19.84
CA LYS A 48 -6.77 -12.64 -19.13
C LYS A 48 -5.58 -12.13 -19.96
N ALA A 49 -5.54 -12.45 -21.25
CA ALA A 49 -4.49 -11.99 -22.16
C ALA A 49 -4.47 -10.47 -22.33
N GLY A 50 -5.62 -9.81 -22.14
CA GLY A 50 -5.73 -8.34 -22.16
C GLY A 50 -5.26 -7.64 -20.88
N ILE A 51 -4.89 -8.36 -19.83
CA ILE A 51 -4.38 -7.77 -18.60
C ILE A 51 -2.92 -7.34 -18.81
N THR A 52 -2.64 -6.06 -18.69
CA THR A 52 -1.29 -5.50 -18.86
C THR A 52 -0.56 -5.33 -17.55
N ALA A 53 -1.26 -5.08 -16.44
CA ALA A 53 -0.70 -4.93 -15.13
C ALA A 53 -1.71 -5.23 -14.02
N VAL A 54 -1.20 -5.66 -12.86
CA VAL A 54 -2.00 -6.00 -11.67
C VAL A 54 -1.46 -5.25 -10.47
N ALA A 55 -2.12 -4.15 -10.09
CA ALA A 55 -1.77 -3.40 -8.89
C ALA A 55 -2.33 -4.08 -7.64
N MET A 56 -1.49 -4.33 -6.64
CA MET A 56 -1.88 -5.00 -5.39
C MET A 56 -0.97 -4.65 -4.21
N ASP A 57 -1.37 -5.07 -3.01
CA ASP A 57 -0.50 -5.13 -1.83
C ASP A 57 0.47 -6.32 -1.93
N MET A 58 1.55 -6.28 -1.17
CA MET A 58 2.54 -7.37 -1.06
C MET A 58 2.01 -8.56 -0.22
N TRP A 59 0.72 -8.92 -0.40
CA TRP A 59 0.09 -10.03 0.27
C TRP A 59 0.33 -11.34 -0.49
N GLU A 60 1.05 -12.26 0.14
CA GLU A 60 1.54 -13.49 -0.51
C GLU A 60 0.45 -14.31 -1.21
N PRO A 61 -0.73 -14.57 -0.60
CA PRO A 61 -1.80 -15.32 -1.27
C PRO A 61 -2.25 -14.69 -2.60
N TYR A 62 -2.24 -13.36 -2.72
CA TYR A 62 -2.61 -12.72 -3.97
C TYR A 62 -1.52 -12.82 -5.02
N VAL A 63 -0.26 -12.69 -4.61
CA VAL A 63 0.89 -12.88 -5.51
C VAL A 63 0.89 -14.30 -6.07
N THR A 64 0.66 -15.31 -5.23
CA THR A 64 0.56 -16.72 -5.64
C THR A 64 -0.59 -16.91 -6.63
N SER A 65 -1.79 -16.41 -6.30
CA SER A 65 -2.96 -16.52 -7.18
C SER A 65 -2.70 -15.90 -8.57
N VAL A 66 -2.11 -14.68 -8.62
CA VAL A 66 -1.78 -14.05 -9.91
C VAL A 66 -0.73 -14.87 -10.66
N GLY A 67 0.29 -15.39 -9.96
CA GLY A 67 1.35 -16.21 -10.55
C GLY A 67 0.85 -17.53 -11.17
N GLU A 68 -0.19 -18.12 -10.60
CA GLU A 68 -0.80 -19.36 -11.11
C GLU A 68 -1.72 -19.13 -12.32
N HIS A 69 -2.24 -17.90 -12.49
CA HIS A 69 -3.27 -17.63 -13.50
C HIS A 69 -2.81 -16.74 -14.67
N LEU A 70 -1.68 -16.04 -14.54
CA LEU A 70 -1.11 -15.19 -15.59
C LEU A 70 0.32 -15.64 -15.93
N ALA A 71 0.60 -15.85 -17.22
CA ALA A 71 1.86 -16.40 -17.70
C ALA A 71 3.10 -15.51 -17.36
N GLU A 72 2.95 -14.19 -17.36
CA GLU A 72 4.03 -13.24 -17.11
C GLU A 72 3.79 -12.43 -15.83
N ALA A 73 3.22 -13.07 -14.82
CA ALA A 73 2.79 -12.43 -13.56
C ALA A 73 3.87 -11.56 -12.91
N GLU A 74 5.13 -12.00 -12.92
CA GLU A 74 6.24 -11.27 -12.30
C GLU A 74 6.45 -9.89 -12.96
N GLN A 75 6.24 -9.78 -14.27
CA GLN A 75 6.36 -8.53 -15.04
C GLN A 75 5.09 -7.68 -14.99
N MET A 76 3.96 -8.26 -14.57
CA MET A 76 2.65 -7.60 -14.49
C MET A 76 2.32 -7.10 -13.08
N ILE A 77 2.82 -7.75 -12.04
CA ILE A 77 2.53 -7.36 -10.65
C ILE A 77 3.23 -6.03 -10.33
N VAL A 78 2.45 -5.05 -9.93
CA VAL A 78 2.90 -3.74 -9.47
C VAL A 78 2.48 -3.56 -8.01
N PHE A 79 3.46 -3.40 -7.12
CA PHE A 79 3.15 -3.14 -5.72
C PHE A 79 2.84 -1.67 -5.47
N ASP A 80 1.77 -1.47 -4.73
CA ASP A 80 1.29 -0.16 -4.33
C ASP A 80 2.34 0.61 -3.50
N LYS A 81 2.74 1.78 -4.03
CA LYS A 81 3.63 2.73 -3.35
C LYS A 81 3.17 3.06 -1.93
N PHE A 82 1.86 3.18 -1.71
CA PHE A 82 1.29 3.51 -0.41
C PHE A 82 1.57 2.42 0.63
N HIS A 83 1.43 1.15 0.26
CA HIS A 83 1.72 0.03 1.16
C HIS A 83 3.21 -0.03 1.52
N ILE A 84 4.11 0.26 0.58
CA ILE A 84 5.55 0.34 0.86
C ILE A 84 5.85 1.51 1.79
N ALA A 85 5.26 2.69 1.55
CA ALA A 85 5.38 3.84 2.43
C ALA A 85 4.90 3.52 3.86
N LYS A 86 3.78 2.79 3.98
CA LYS A 86 3.23 2.33 5.26
C LYS A 86 4.21 1.41 5.98
N HIS A 87 4.76 0.38 5.31
CA HIS A 87 5.73 -0.52 5.93
C HIS A 87 6.99 0.22 6.44
N LEU A 88 7.50 1.16 5.66
CA LEU A 88 8.62 2.00 6.06
C LEU A 88 8.24 2.93 7.22
N GLY A 89 7.06 3.54 7.18
CA GLY A 89 6.52 4.38 8.25
C GLY A 89 6.35 3.61 9.57
N ASP A 90 5.79 2.41 9.50
CA ASP A 90 5.63 1.52 10.67
C ASP A 90 6.99 1.09 11.26
N ALA A 91 8.02 0.92 10.41
CA ALA A 91 9.37 0.63 10.87
C ALA A 91 10.00 1.83 11.60
N VAL A 92 9.81 3.05 11.07
CA VAL A 92 10.22 4.30 11.74
C VAL A 92 9.54 4.43 13.10
N ASP A 93 8.21 4.20 13.18
CA ASP A 93 7.48 4.30 14.43
C ASP A 93 7.93 3.25 15.46
N ARG A 94 8.28 2.05 15.03
CA ARG A 94 8.87 1.03 15.92
C ARG A 94 10.22 1.46 16.49
N VAL A 95 11.09 2.09 15.68
CA VAL A 95 12.36 2.65 16.15
C VAL A 95 12.09 3.78 17.14
N ARG A 96 11.21 4.71 16.79
CA ARG A 96 10.83 5.85 17.64
C ARG A 96 10.33 5.39 19.00
N ARG A 97 9.38 4.46 19.04
CA ARG A 97 8.81 3.98 20.33
C ARG A 97 9.88 3.39 21.25
N LYS A 98 10.81 2.61 20.69
CA LYS A 98 11.92 2.06 21.49
C LYS A 98 12.85 3.16 22.01
N GLU A 99 13.21 4.11 21.16
CA GLU A 99 14.09 5.21 21.54
C GLU A 99 13.43 6.16 22.52
N HIS A 100 12.13 6.51 22.31
CA HIS A 100 11.36 7.33 23.23
C HIS A 100 11.29 6.73 24.65
N THR A 101 11.13 5.41 24.77
CA THR A 101 11.12 4.74 26.07
C THR A 101 12.44 4.92 26.80
N VAL A 102 13.57 4.82 26.11
CA VAL A 102 14.92 5.00 26.70
C VAL A 102 15.12 6.47 27.09
N LEU A 103 14.90 7.41 26.16
CA LEU A 103 15.08 8.83 26.39
C LEU A 103 14.21 9.37 27.54
N LYS A 104 12.96 8.92 27.61
CA LYS A 104 12.04 9.32 28.68
C LYS A 104 12.53 8.85 30.06
N ALA A 105 13.13 7.66 30.15
CA ALA A 105 13.74 7.17 31.40
C ALA A 105 14.97 8.01 31.82
N GLU A 106 15.63 8.67 30.86
CA GLU A 106 16.77 9.58 31.05
C GLU A 106 16.32 11.05 31.24
N GLY A 107 15.00 11.32 31.26
CA GLY A 107 14.44 12.69 31.39
C GLY A 107 14.43 13.50 30.08
N ASP A 108 14.70 12.86 28.94
CA ASP A 108 14.72 13.51 27.63
C ASP A 108 13.37 13.35 26.92
N GLU A 109 12.66 14.45 26.73
CA GLU A 109 11.31 14.49 26.13
C GLU A 109 11.29 14.83 24.63
N ARG A 110 12.44 14.94 23.95
CA ARG A 110 12.52 15.32 22.53
C ARG A 110 11.66 14.49 21.58
N LEU A 111 11.25 13.29 21.96
CA LEU A 111 10.36 12.42 21.17
C LEU A 111 8.91 12.40 21.68
N THR A 112 8.58 13.14 22.72
CA THR A 112 7.21 13.25 23.26
C THR A 112 6.32 14.02 22.26
N GLY A 113 5.10 13.53 22.03
CA GLY A 113 4.15 14.14 21.07
C GLY A 113 4.43 13.90 19.58
N THR A 114 5.63 13.46 19.21
CA THR A 114 6.11 13.39 17.82
C THR A 114 5.60 12.18 17.02
N LYS A 115 4.50 11.52 17.42
CA LYS A 115 3.97 10.31 16.75
C LYS A 115 3.53 10.59 15.30
N TYR A 116 2.93 11.73 15.05
CA TYR A 116 2.31 12.07 13.76
C TYR A 116 3.23 12.86 12.84
N ASP A 117 4.15 13.65 13.37
CA ASP A 117 5.05 14.54 12.62
C ASP A 117 5.89 13.84 11.56
N ARG A 118 6.06 12.52 11.69
CA ARG A 118 6.91 11.67 10.84
C ARG A 118 6.16 10.83 9.83
N LEU A 119 4.85 10.79 9.95
CA LEU A 119 3.95 10.21 8.95
C LEU A 119 3.56 11.26 7.91
N LEU A 120 3.70 12.56 8.26
CA LEU A 120 3.42 13.67 7.38
C LEU A 120 4.54 13.87 6.36
N ASN A 121 4.16 14.26 5.17
CA ASN A 121 5.09 14.75 4.17
C ASN A 121 5.59 16.14 4.65
N PRO A 122 6.91 16.42 4.64
CA PRO A 122 7.43 17.75 5.04
C PRO A 122 6.77 18.91 4.32
N VAL A 123 6.23 18.70 3.12
CA VAL A 123 5.50 19.69 2.32
C VAL A 123 4.15 20.08 2.94
N THR A 124 3.56 19.21 3.75
CA THR A 124 2.23 19.44 4.38
C THR A 124 2.32 19.89 5.83
N MET A 125 3.52 20.04 6.38
CA MET A 125 3.77 20.55 7.73
C MET A 125 3.68 22.07 7.77
N ASP A 126 3.22 22.63 8.88
CA ASP A 126 3.35 24.05 9.12
C ASP A 126 4.81 24.49 9.36
N ARG A 127 5.08 25.80 9.46
CA ARG A 127 6.45 26.32 9.56
C ARG A 127 7.13 25.96 10.88
N GLU A 128 6.38 25.81 11.95
CA GLU A 128 6.91 25.49 13.27
C GLU A 128 7.26 24.00 13.34
N ASP A 129 6.36 23.15 12.88
CA ASP A 129 6.58 21.71 12.73
C ASP A 129 7.74 21.40 11.78
N GLN A 130 7.88 22.15 10.67
CA GLN A 130 9.01 22.03 9.75
C GLN A 130 10.36 22.31 10.43
N ARG A 131 10.42 23.36 11.29
CA ARG A 131 11.64 23.70 12.04
C ARG A 131 11.99 22.64 13.07
N ALA A 132 11.01 22.24 13.89
CA ALA A 132 11.20 21.18 14.88
C ALA A 132 11.64 19.86 14.22
N PHE A 133 11.04 19.53 13.09
CA PHE A 133 11.39 18.37 12.30
C PHE A 133 12.79 18.47 11.68
N ALA A 134 13.21 19.64 11.20
CA ALA A 134 14.55 19.87 10.68
C ALA A 134 15.62 19.69 11.78
N GLN A 135 15.38 20.19 12.98
CA GLN A 135 16.27 19.99 14.14
C GLN A 135 16.36 18.51 14.52
N LEU A 136 15.23 17.81 14.56
CA LEU A 136 15.17 16.37 14.82
C LEU A 136 15.95 15.58 13.76
N ARG A 137 15.84 15.96 12.49
CA ARG A 137 16.52 15.33 11.36
C ARG A 137 18.05 15.47 11.45
N GLN A 138 18.54 16.58 12.01
CA GLN A 138 19.97 16.82 12.22
C GLN A 138 20.51 16.19 13.49
N SER A 139 19.63 15.63 14.33
CA SER A 139 20.04 14.98 15.57
C SER A 139 20.65 13.60 15.32
N GLU A 140 21.47 13.13 16.27
CA GLU A 140 22.05 11.78 16.26
C GLU A 140 21.04 10.68 16.66
N LEU A 141 19.77 11.01 16.78
CA LEU A 141 18.72 10.06 17.17
C LEU A 141 18.57 8.94 16.14
N LYS A 142 18.40 7.73 16.64
CA LYS A 142 18.08 6.54 15.82
C LYS A 142 16.80 6.74 14.99
N THR A 143 15.87 7.50 15.52
CA THR A 143 14.61 7.87 14.83
C THR A 143 14.88 8.76 13.62
N ALA A 144 15.79 9.73 13.73
CA ALA A 144 16.18 10.58 12.59
C ALA A 144 16.84 9.73 11.48
N HIS A 145 17.70 8.80 11.87
CA HIS A 145 18.31 7.86 10.93
C HIS A 145 17.29 6.93 10.27
N ALA A 146 16.33 6.40 11.02
CA ALA A 146 15.25 5.58 10.48
C ALA A 146 14.39 6.37 9.48
N TRP A 147 14.11 7.62 9.79
CA TRP A 147 13.38 8.50 8.89
C TRP A 147 14.15 8.78 7.60
N ALA A 148 15.45 9.08 7.68
CA ALA A 148 16.29 9.27 6.51
C ALA A 148 16.30 8.03 5.60
N LEU A 149 16.36 6.84 6.20
CA LEU A 149 16.24 5.57 5.46
C LEU A 149 14.87 5.42 4.77
N LYS A 150 13.76 5.82 5.44
CA LYS A 150 12.42 5.82 4.84
C LYS A 150 12.37 6.73 3.62
N GLU A 151 12.74 8.01 3.77
CA GLU A 151 12.67 8.99 2.68
C GLU A 151 13.53 8.59 1.50
N THR A 152 14.75 8.10 1.77
CA THR A 152 15.64 7.62 0.73
C THR A 152 15.10 6.36 0.05
N GLY A 153 14.48 5.44 0.81
CA GLY A 153 13.81 4.27 0.23
C GLY A 153 12.64 4.66 -0.67
N MET A 154 11.85 5.64 -0.26
CA MET A 154 10.73 6.15 -1.05
C MET A 154 11.17 6.93 -2.30
N ALA A 155 12.38 7.50 -2.32
CA ALA A 155 12.93 8.18 -3.49
C ALA A 155 13.11 7.23 -4.69
N LEU A 156 13.06 5.90 -4.49
CA LEU A 156 13.05 4.91 -5.56
C LEU A 156 11.93 5.18 -6.59
N TYR A 157 10.78 5.66 -6.13
CA TYR A 157 9.62 5.96 -6.98
C TYR A 157 9.74 7.24 -7.81
N ASN A 158 10.82 8.01 -7.64
CA ASN A 158 11.11 9.21 -8.43
C ASN A 158 11.96 8.91 -9.66
N TYR A 159 12.43 7.69 -9.82
CA TYR A 159 13.19 7.27 -10.99
C TYR A 159 12.26 6.94 -12.16
N THR A 160 12.68 7.32 -13.36
CA THR A 160 12.01 6.95 -14.62
C THR A 160 12.71 5.75 -15.28
N TYR A 161 14.03 5.59 -15.02
CA TYR A 161 14.82 4.55 -15.66
C TYR A 161 15.23 3.49 -14.66
N GLU A 162 15.21 2.24 -15.11
CA GLU A 162 15.47 1.06 -14.30
C GLU A 162 16.91 0.99 -13.76
N LYS A 163 17.92 1.25 -14.61
CA LYS A 163 19.33 1.15 -14.22
C LYS A 163 19.70 2.03 -13.02
N PRO A 164 19.38 3.35 -13.00
CA PRO A 164 19.63 4.18 -11.83
C PRO A 164 18.77 3.77 -10.62
N ALA A 165 17.52 3.33 -10.81
CA ALA A 165 16.66 2.82 -9.74
C ALA A 165 17.28 1.58 -9.06
N ARG A 166 17.79 0.62 -9.83
CA ARG A 166 18.48 -0.57 -9.32
C ARG A 166 19.77 -0.21 -8.57
N LYS A 167 20.53 0.78 -9.06
CA LYS A 167 21.74 1.28 -8.37
C LYS A 167 21.36 1.93 -7.04
N HIS A 168 20.35 2.77 -7.04
CA HIS A 168 19.81 3.43 -5.85
C HIS A 168 19.36 2.40 -4.81
N PHE A 169 18.55 1.41 -5.20
CA PHE A 169 18.06 0.38 -4.29
C PHE A 169 19.21 -0.44 -3.67
N ARG A 170 20.20 -0.85 -4.46
CA ARG A 170 21.37 -1.60 -3.93
C ARG A 170 22.12 -0.80 -2.87
N TRP A 171 22.34 0.49 -3.13
CA TRP A 171 22.98 1.39 -2.18
C TRP A 171 22.14 1.56 -0.91
N TRP A 172 20.86 1.86 -1.06
CA TRP A 172 19.92 2.00 0.05
C TRP A 172 19.81 0.71 0.88
N TYR A 173 19.70 -0.43 0.24
CA TYR A 173 19.63 -1.73 0.91
C TYR A 173 20.89 -2.01 1.75
N SER A 174 22.08 -1.71 1.20
CA SER A 174 23.34 -1.82 1.92
C SER A 174 23.39 -0.88 3.13
N TRP A 175 22.89 0.35 2.99
CA TRP A 175 22.81 1.32 4.08
C TRP A 175 21.84 0.87 5.17
N ALA A 176 20.62 0.45 4.82
CA ALA A 176 19.64 -0.10 5.74
C ALA A 176 20.18 -1.32 6.50
N GLY A 177 20.90 -2.22 5.81
CA GLY A 177 21.54 -3.40 6.40
C GLY A 177 22.58 -3.07 7.48
N ARG A 178 23.33 -1.97 7.32
CA ARG A 178 24.35 -1.50 8.28
C ARG A 178 23.81 -0.58 9.37
N SER A 179 22.56 -0.15 9.30
CA SER A 179 21.98 0.85 10.21
C SER A 179 21.85 0.41 11.67
N ARG A 180 21.99 -0.87 11.99
CA ARG A 180 21.68 -1.48 13.31
C ARG A 180 20.23 -1.29 13.75
N LEU A 181 19.35 -0.79 12.88
CA LEU A 181 17.93 -0.58 13.14
C LEU A 181 17.12 -1.81 12.68
N GLN A 182 16.87 -2.74 13.58
CA GLN A 182 16.23 -4.01 13.25
C GLN A 182 14.89 -3.87 12.48
N PRO A 183 13.98 -2.94 12.83
CA PRO A 183 12.76 -2.73 12.04
C PRO A 183 13.03 -2.34 10.58
N MET A 184 14.05 -1.50 10.33
CA MET A 184 14.42 -1.07 8.97
C MET A 184 15.06 -2.20 8.18
N LYS A 185 15.90 -3.03 8.82
CA LYS A 185 16.47 -4.23 8.18
C LYS A 185 15.40 -5.21 7.72
N GLN A 186 14.37 -5.42 8.54
CA GLN A 186 13.25 -6.31 8.21
C GLN A 186 12.51 -5.82 6.96
N VAL A 187 12.17 -4.53 6.89
CA VAL A 187 11.52 -3.94 5.73
C VAL A 187 12.45 -3.99 4.51
N ALA A 188 13.72 -3.65 4.65
CA ALA A 188 14.68 -3.72 3.54
C ALA A 188 14.79 -5.14 2.96
N SER A 189 14.82 -6.17 3.81
CA SER A 189 14.84 -7.56 3.36
C SER A 189 13.54 -7.99 2.68
N MET A 190 12.39 -7.50 3.15
CA MET A 190 11.10 -7.72 2.52
C MET A 190 11.07 -7.09 1.12
N LEU A 191 11.47 -5.83 0.98
CA LEU A 191 11.52 -5.13 -0.30
C LEU A 191 12.51 -5.77 -1.27
N LYS A 192 13.65 -6.29 -0.79
CA LYS A 192 14.61 -7.01 -1.64
C LYS A 192 14.00 -8.26 -2.27
N ARG A 193 13.22 -9.05 -1.53
CA ARG A 193 12.56 -10.25 -2.06
C ARG A 193 11.55 -9.95 -3.16
N ARG A 194 11.00 -8.73 -3.17
CA ARG A 194 9.95 -8.29 -4.10
C ARG A 194 10.45 -7.17 -5.03
N PHE A 195 11.76 -7.05 -5.17
CA PHE A 195 12.35 -5.91 -5.84
C PHE A 195 11.96 -5.81 -7.32
N GLU A 196 11.87 -6.92 -8.02
CA GLU A 196 11.47 -6.92 -9.43
C GLU A 196 10.05 -6.35 -9.60
N ASN A 197 9.10 -6.75 -8.76
CA ASN A 197 7.74 -6.19 -8.80
C ASN A 197 7.66 -4.72 -8.37
N ILE A 198 8.66 -4.21 -7.62
CA ILE A 198 8.78 -2.77 -7.33
C ILE A 198 9.30 -2.04 -8.57
N ILE A 199 10.25 -2.62 -9.31
CA ILE A 199 10.76 -2.07 -10.57
C ILE A 199 9.68 -2.05 -11.65
N THR A 200 8.78 -3.03 -11.67
CA THR A 200 7.63 -3.08 -12.57
C THR A 200 6.76 -1.80 -12.49
N TYR A 201 6.71 -1.12 -11.33
CA TYR A 201 6.06 0.18 -11.19
C TYR A 201 6.63 1.22 -12.16
N LEU A 202 7.93 1.21 -12.45
CA LEU A 202 8.56 2.18 -13.35
C LEU A 202 8.08 2.03 -14.80
N HIS A 203 7.69 0.82 -15.18
CA HIS A 203 7.17 0.53 -16.52
C HIS A 203 5.70 0.93 -16.67
N HIS A 204 4.90 0.65 -15.64
CA HIS A 204 3.45 0.83 -15.71
C HIS A 204 2.97 2.17 -15.14
N GLN A 205 3.71 2.80 -14.22
CA GLN A 205 3.40 4.07 -13.55
C GLN A 205 1.95 4.16 -13.06
N ILE A 206 1.40 3.04 -12.61
CA ILE A 206 0.02 2.96 -12.14
C ILE A 206 -0.12 3.79 -10.87
N THR A 207 -1.00 4.78 -10.91
CA THR A 207 -1.35 5.59 -9.74
C THR A 207 -2.52 4.95 -9.00
N ASN A 208 -2.44 4.93 -7.68
CA ASN A 208 -3.53 4.40 -6.85
C ASN A 208 -4.68 5.37 -6.62
N ALA A 209 -4.63 6.57 -7.20
CA ALA A 209 -5.70 7.56 -7.02
C ALA A 209 -7.09 6.98 -7.33
N THR A 210 -7.18 6.17 -8.38
CA THR A 210 -8.42 5.48 -8.77
C THR A 210 -8.84 4.44 -7.73
N SER A 211 -7.89 3.64 -7.25
CA SER A 211 -8.16 2.66 -6.18
C SER A 211 -8.55 3.35 -4.87
N GLU A 212 -7.92 4.47 -4.51
CA GLU A 212 -8.25 5.24 -3.32
C GLU A 212 -9.66 5.84 -3.40
N SER A 213 -10.05 6.39 -4.56
CA SER A 213 -11.40 6.90 -4.81
C SER A 213 -12.44 5.79 -4.65
N LEU A 214 -12.22 4.64 -5.27
CA LEU A 214 -13.11 3.48 -5.14
C LEU A 214 -13.17 2.97 -3.70
N ASN A 215 -12.03 2.93 -3.01
CA ASN A 215 -11.95 2.56 -1.61
C ASN A 215 -12.70 3.53 -0.70
N ALA A 216 -12.67 4.82 -1.02
CA ALA A 216 -13.46 5.83 -0.31
C ALA A 216 -14.96 5.61 -0.54
N LYS A 217 -15.37 5.30 -1.78
CA LYS A 217 -16.77 4.98 -2.13
C LYS A 217 -17.26 3.72 -1.37
N ILE A 218 -16.46 2.65 -1.33
CA ILE A 218 -16.81 1.44 -0.56
C ILE A 218 -16.94 1.74 0.94
N ARG A 219 -16.04 2.56 1.51
CA ARG A 219 -16.16 3.02 2.90
C ARG A 219 -17.42 3.85 3.13
N TRP A 220 -17.75 4.73 2.21
CA TRP A 220 -18.97 5.54 2.26
C TRP A 220 -20.23 4.67 2.25
N VAL A 221 -20.32 3.67 1.35
CA VAL A 221 -21.42 2.69 1.31
C VAL A 221 -21.60 2.00 2.67
N LYS A 222 -20.49 1.60 3.30
CA LYS A 222 -20.54 0.98 4.62
C LYS A 222 -20.99 1.95 5.71
N TYR A 223 -20.54 3.20 5.66
CA TYR A 223 -20.86 4.23 6.64
C TYR A 223 -22.32 4.68 6.57
N THR A 224 -22.82 4.97 5.38
CA THR A 224 -24.22 5.41 5.17
C THR A 224 -25.22 4.35 5.56
N ALA A 225 -24.92 3.09 5.36
CA ALA A 225 -25.74 1.98 5.83
C ALA A 225 -25.62 1.71 7.36
N ARG A 226 -24.83 2.53 8.09
CA ARG A 226 -24.51 2.31 9.51
C ARG A 226 -23.95 0.91 9.81
N GLY A 227 -23.32 0.29 8.80
CA GLY A 227 -22.82 -1.06 8.79
C GLY A 227 -23.79 -2.10 8.21
N PHE A 228 -23.31 -3.32 8.09
CA PHE A 228 -24.07 -4.45 7.56
C PHE A 228 -24.01 -5.62 8.53
N LEU A 229 -25.16 -6.24 8.80
CA LEU A 229 -25.22 -7.47 9.61
C LEU A 229 -24.66 -8.67 8.88
N LYS A 230 -25.02 -8.84 7.59
CA LYS A 230 -24.59 -9.93 6.74
C LYS A 230 -23.56 -9.46 5.72
N LYS A 231 -22.46 -10.21 5.53
CA LYS A 231 -21.43 -9.90 4.53
C LYS A 231 -22.00 -9.81 3.12
N GLN A 232 -22.93 -10.71 2.77
CA GLN A 232 -23.55 -10.74 1.45
C GLN A 232 -24.27 -9.44 1.10
N ASN A 233 -24.96 -8.84 2.07
CA ASN A 233 -25.65 -7.55 1.84
C ASN A 233 -24.63 -6.43 1.56
N PHE A 234 -23.46 -6.47 2.20
CA PHE A 234 -22.39 -5.51 1.92
C PHE A 234 -21.77 -5.75 0.53
N ILE A 235 -21.56 -6.99 0.14
CA ILE A 235 -21.08 -7.35 -1.21
C ILE A 235 -22.08 -6.85 -2.26
N ASN A 236 -23.36 -7.10 -2.08
CA ASN A 236 -24.41 -6.63 -2.99
C ASN A 236 -24.44 -5.09 -3.09
N ALA A 237 -24.28 -4.39 -1.95
CA ALA A 237 -24.21 -2.93 -1.94
C ALA A 237 -22.94 -2.41 -2.65
N ILE A 238 -21.80 -3.07 -2.51
CA ILE A 238 -20.58 -2.72 -3.27
C ILE A 238 -20.83 -2.86 -4.77
N TYR A 239 -21.41 -3.97 -5.22
CA TYR A 239 -21.76 -4.14 -6.63
C TYR A 239 -22.73 -3.05 -7.10
N PHE A 240 -23.80 -2.80 -6.40
CA PHE A 240 -24.79 -1.79 -6.77
C PHE A 240 -24.17 -0.39 -6.94
N HIS A 241 -23.31 0.00 -6.01
CA HIS A 241 -22.73 1.35 -6.03
C HIS A 241 -21.44 1.47 -6.86
N CYS A 242 -20.71 0.38 -7.10
CA CYS A 242 -19.34 0.44 -7.61
C CYS A 242 -19.10 -0.29 -8.95
N VAL A 243 -20.08 -1.00 -9.51
CA VAL A 243 -19.95 -1.64 -10.84
C VAL A 243 -20.15 -0.65 -11.97
N GLY A 244 -20.72 0.52 -11.69
CA GLY A 244 -21.01 1.55 -12.70
C GLY A 244 -22.23 1.17 -13.54
N LEU A 245 -23.31 0.78 -12.87
CA LEU A 245 -24.60 0.58 -13.52
C LEU A 245 -25.02 1.89 -14.18
N ASP A 246 -25.42 1.82 -15.45
CA ASP A 246 -26.11 2.90 -16.12
C ASP A 246 -27.60 2.80 -15.72
N LEU A 247 -28.00 3.69 -14.84
CA LEU A 247 -29.39 3.76 -14.33
C LEU A 247 -30.16 4.91 -14.97
N ASP A 248 -29.63 5.52 -16.06
CA ASP A 248 -30.32 6.57 -16.77
C ASP A 248 -31.50 5.97 -17.56
N PRO A 249 -32.75 6.29 -17.23
CA PRO A 249 -33.92 5.76 -17.93
C PRO A 249 -34.05 6.27 -19.38
N THR A 250 -33.24 7.24 -19.81
CA THR A 250 -33.30 7.83 -21.16
C THR A 250 -32.57 6.98 -22.21
N HIS A 251 -31.80 5.96 -21.84
CA HIS A 251 -31.08 5.08 -22.77
C HIS A 251 -31.82 3.78 -23.14
N THR A 252 -33.09 3.64 -22.81
CA THR A 252 -33.94 2.54 -23.29
C THR A 252 -34.76 3.02 -24.50
N GLN A 253 -34.10 3.17 -25.65
CA GLN A 253 -34.75 3.13 -26.97
C GLN A 253 -33.98 2.22 -27.91
#